data_87db0f25159eb802d276043bdcb5ce6d
#
_entry.id   87db0f25159eb802d276043bdcb5ce6d
#
_cell.length_a   1.000
_cell.length_b   1.000
_cell.length_c   1.000
_cell.angle_alpha   90.00
_cell.angle_beta   90.00
_cell.angle_gamma   90.00
#
_symmetry.space_group_name_H-M   'P 1'
#
loop_
_entity.id
_entity.type
_entity.pdbx_description
1 polymer ?
#
loop_
_entity_poly.entity_id
_entity_poly.type
_entity_poly.pdbx_seq_one_letter_code
_entity_poly.pdbx_strand_id
1 'polypeptide(L)'
;MSNSVAQARRWTEFLARRLEFPAGEALIAQFEAGQIERLCDCGCNSYIFSPSADPAIPLLAHADGKYGSVFEVLFRAGADNATVEFLVFANGNGALAGLDVHYCGNAYPMPEAVVFLEPPIHVRTSPSVVA
;
A
#
# COMPACT_ATOMS: atom_id res chain seq x y z
N MET A 1 -13.87 -6.48 -11.58
CA MET A 1 -13.82 -6.10 -10.15
C MET A 1 -14.08 -4.62 -10.00
N SER A 2 -14.95 -4.26 -9.10
CA SER A 2 -15.20 -2.87 -8.78
C SER A 2 -14.34 -2.43 -7.58
N ASN A 3 -13.96 -1.17 -7.55
CA ASN A 3 -13.26 -0.59 -6.40
C ASN A 3 -14.19 -0.52 -5.20
N SER A 4 -13.66 -0.78 -4.01
CA SER A 4 -14.40 -0.59 -2.77
C SER A 4 -13.44 -0.24 -1.64
N VAL A 5 -13.94 0.51 -0.66
CA VAL A 5 -13.18 0.84 0.54
C VAL A 5 -12.81 -0.44 1.30
N ALA A 6 -13.72 -1.43 1.30
CA ALA A 6 -13.47 -2.71 1.96
C ALA A 6 -12.26 -3.43 1.34
N GLN A 7 -12.13 -3.44 0.02
CA GLN A 7 -11.01 -4.08 -0.65
C GLN A 7 -9.71 -3.29 -0.43
N ALA A 8 -9.79 -1.95 -0.46
CA ALA A 8 -8.64 -1.11 -0.17
C ALA A 8 -8.13 -1.36 1.26
N ARG A 9 -9.05 -1.56 2.21
CA ARG A 9 -8.71 -1.91 3.59
C ARG A 9 -7.99 -3.26 3.65
N ARG A 10 -8.48 -4.27 2.92
CA ARG A 10 -7.85 -5.60 2.89
C ARG A 10 -6.42 -5.53 2.38
N TRP A 11 -6.18 -4.77 1.31
CA TRP A 11 -4.82 -4.58 0.78
C TRP A 11 -3.92 -3.91 1.82
N THR A 12 -4.43 -2.88 2.48
CA THR A 12 -3.69 -2.15 3.51
C THR A 12 -3.35 -3.06 4.69
N GLU A 13 -4.32 -3.83 5.17
CA GLU A 13 -4.09 -4.79 6.27
C GLU A 13 -3.12 -5.91 5.85
N PHE A 14 -3.22 -6.39 4.63
CA PHE A 14 -2.30 -7.40 4.09
C PHE A 14 -0.86 -6.90 4.15
N LEU A 15 -0.63 -5.67 3.69
CA LEU A 15 0.71 -5.07 3.69
C LEU A 15 1.21 -4.78 5.10
N ALA A 16 0.31 -4.34 5.98
CA ALA A 16 0.67 -4.03 7.37
C ALA A 16 1.14 -5.26 8.13
N ARG A 17 0.72 -6.45 7.74
CA ARG A 17 1.10 -7.72 8.37
C ARG A 17 2.40 -8.30 7.82
N ARG A 18 2.98 -7.70 6.77
CA ARG A 18 4.24 -8.19 6.21
C ARG A 18 5.37 -7.93 7.18
N LEU A 19 6.19 -8.95 7.41
CA LEU A 19 7.35 -8.83 8.31
C LEU A 19 8.40 -7.88 7.75
N GLU A 20 8.46 -7.73 6.42
CA GLU A 20 9.40 -6.85 5.76
C GLU A 20 9.08 -5.37 5.98
N PHE A 21 7.86 -5.06 6.46
CA PHE A 21 7.44 -3.68 6.68
C PHE A 21 7.32 -3.41 8.18
N PRO A 22 8.33 -2.76 8.80
CA PRO A 22 8.35 -2.58 10.26
C PRO A 22 7.31 -1.58 10.78
N ALA A 23 6.73 -0.75 9.92
CA ALA A 23 5.75 0.25 10.29
C ALA A 23 4.30 -0.21 10.10
N GLY A 24 4.04 -1.53 10.16
CA GLY A 24 2.70 -2.08 9.93
C GLY A 24 1.64 -1.54 10.87
N GLU A 25 1.92 -1.41 12.17
CA GLU A 25 0.96 -0.86 13.12
C GLU A 25 0.66 0.61 12.82
N ALA A 26 1.68 1.37 12.43
CA ALA A 26 1.50 2.76 12.04
C ALA A 26 0.63 2.86 10.79
N LEU A 27 0.81 1.95 9.82
CA LEU A 27 0.00 1.93 8.61
C LEU A 27 -1.48 1.74 8.92
N ILE A 28 -1.81 0.80 9.79
CA ILE A 28 -3.19 0.58 10.22
C ILE A 28 -3.73 1.82 10.94
N ALA A 29 -2.98 2.38 11.87
CA ALA A 29 -3.40 3.57 12.62
C ALA A 29 -3.65 4.77 11.69
N GLN A 30 -2.78 4.98 10.72
CA GLN A 30 -2.93 6.04 9.72
C GLN A 30 -4.18 5.81 8.88
N PHE A 31 -4.38 4.58 8.41
CA PHE A 31 -5.52 4.26 7.56
C PHE A 31 -6.85 4.48 8.29
N GLU A 32 -6.92 4.09 9.55
CA GLU A 32 -8.15 4.22 10.34
C GLU A 32 -8.45 5.66 10.74
N ALA A 33 -7.41 6.46 10.98
CA ALA A 33 -7.59 7.84 11.44
C ALA A 33 -7.87 8.83 10.32
N GLY A 34 -7.44 8.54 9.10
CA GLY A 34 -7.62 9.43 7.96
C GLY A 34 -8.75 8.99 7.05
N GLN A 35 -8.69 9.42 5.79
CA GLN A 35 -9.74 9.13 4.81
C GLN A 35 -9.14 8.85 3.44
N ILE A 36 -9.73 7.91 2.71
CA ILE A 36 -9.45 7.75 1.30
C ILE A 36 -10.01 8.97 0.57
N GLU A 37 -9.14 9.72 -0.07
CA GLU A 37 -9.51 10.89 -0.86
C GLU A 37 -10.11 10.46 -2.20
N ARG A 38 -9.52 9.44 -2.83
CA ARG A 38 -10.00 8.93 -4.11
C ARG A 38 -9.55 7.49 -4.30
N LEU A 39 -10.48 6.65 -4.78
CA LEU A 39 -10.16 5.31 -5.28
C LEU A 39 -9.92 5.39 -6.79
N CYS A 40 -9.00 4.57 -7.29
CA CYS A 40 -8.74 4.44 -8.72
C CYS A 40 -9.97 3.86 -9.42
N ASP A 41 -10.23 4.29 -10.65
CA ASP A 41 -11.36 3.80 -11.44
C ASP A 41 -11.09 2.43 -12.09
N CYS A 42 -9.89 1.92 -11.99
CA CYS A 42 -9.44 0.73 -12.74
C CYS A 42 -9.84 -0.61 -12.13
N GLY A 43 -10.44 -0.63 -10.93
CA GLY A 43 -10.76 -1.87 -10.23
C GLY A 43 -9.63 -2.46 -9.40
N CYS A 44 -8.44 -1.87 -9.42
CA CYS A 44 -7.29 -2.35 -8.66
C CYS A 44 -7.33 -1.98 -7.18
N ASN A 45 -8.17 -1.02 -6.80
CA ASN A 45 -8.32 -0.47 -5.46
C ASN A 45 -7.09 0.32 -4.97
N SER A 46 -6.30 0.87 -5.89
CA SER A 46 -5.33 1.90 -5.56
C SER A 46 -6.05 3.12 -5.02
N TYR A 47 -5.42 3.85 -4.10
CA TYR A 47 -6.07 5.02 -3.52
C TYR A 47 -5.08 6.14 -3.21
N ILE A 48 -5.61 7.37 -3.22
CA ILE A 48 -4.96 8.55 -2.66
C ILE A 48 -5.55 8.77 -1.29
N PHE A 49 -4.74 9.10 -0.30
CA PHE A 49 -5.14 9.13 1.09
C PHE A 49 -4.90 10.50 1.72
N SER A 50 -5.88 10.97 2.49
CA SER A 50 -5.76 12.19 3.30
C SER A 50 -5.54 11.78 4.75
N PRO A 51 -4.31 11.93 5.28
CA PRO A 51 -4.03 11.52 6.65
C PRO A 51 -4.65 12.46 7.67
N SER A 52 -4.87 11.94 8.89
CA SER A 52 -5.31 12.75 10.01
C SER A 52 -4.21 13.75 10.40
N ALA A 53 -4.62 14.94 10.83
CA ALA A 53 -3.70 15.95 11.36
C ALA A 53 -3.36 15.71 12.84
N ASP A 54 -3.97 14.70 13.49
CA ASP A 54 -3.75 14.42 14.90
C ASP A 54 -2.30 13.95 15.12
N PRO A 55 -1.50 14.69 15.92
CA PRO A 55 -0.10 14.32 16.16
C PRO A 55 0.07 13.02 16.98
N ALA A 56 -1.00 12.51 17.59
CA ALA A 56 -0.95 11.25 18.32
C ALA A 56 -0.90 10.03 17.40
N ILE A 57 -1.25 10.19 16.10
CA ILE A 57 -1.22 9.07 15.14
C ILE A 57 0.24 8.84 14.71
N PRO A 58 0.77 7.61 14.85
CA PRO A 58 2.16 7.35 14.49
C PRO A 58 2.39 7.50 12.98
N LEU A 59 3.58 7.99 12.63
CA LEU A 59 3.98 8.18 11.23
C LEU A 59 4.56 6.89 10.65
N LEU A 60 4.48 6.73 9.32
CA LEU A 60 5.08 5.60 8.62
C LEU A 60 6.58 5.77 8.48
N ALA A 61 7.02 7.01 8.30
CA ALA A 61 8.40 7.33 7.96
C ALA A 61 8.82 8.61 8.63
N HIS A 62 10.14 8.84 8.71
CA HIS A 62 10.68 10.10 9.19
C HIS A 62 10.32 11.21 8.22
N ALA A 63 9.98 12.38 8.75
CA ALA A 63 9.70 13.55 7.93
C ALA A 63 10.98 14.02 7.25
N ASP A 64 11.06 13.83 5.94
CA ASP A 64 12.23 14.23 5.14
C ASP A 64 11.89 15.29 4.10
N GLY A 65 10.64 15.77 4.11
CA GLY A 65 10.16 16.77 3.15
C GLY A 65 9.87 16.22 1.77
N LYS A 66 9.97 14.91 1.56
CA LYS A 66 9.80 14.29 0.25
C LYS A 66 8.62 13.34 0.22
N TYR A 67 7.84 13.43 -0.83
CA TYR A 67 6.81 12.45 -1.15
C TYR A 67 7.47 11.29 -1.90
N GLY A 68 7.09 10.06 -1.59
CA GLY A 68 7.59 8.89 -2.32
C GLY A 68 7.13 7.57 -1.75
N SER A 69 7.45 6.50 -2.45
CA SER A 69 7.16 5.17 -1.96
C SER A 69 8.11 4.79 -0.81
N VAL A 70 7.55 4.22 0.24
CA VAL A 70 8.31 3.80 1.41
C VAL A 70 8.35 2.29 1.57
N PHE A 71 7.45 1.58 0.90
CA PHE A 71 7.43 0.12 0.88
C PHE A 71 6.92 -0.35 -0.46
N GLU A 72 7.64 -1.30 -1.06
CA GLU A 72 7.27 -1.90 -2.34
C GLU A 72 7.42 -3.40 -2.22
N VAL A 73 6.42 -4.13 -2.68
CA VAL A 73 6.49 -5.59 -2.72
C VAL A 73 5.86 -6.08 -4.02
N LEU A 74 6.58 -6.98 -4.71
CA LEU A 74 6.14 -7.56 -5.96
C LEU A 74 5.98 -9.06 -5.78
N PHE A 75 4.79 -9.56 -6.05
CA PHE A 75 4.47 -10.99 -5.98
C PHE A 75 4.28 -11.58 -7.36
N ARG A 76 4.59 -12.86 -7.48
CA ARG A 76 4.06 -13.67 -8.56
C ARG A 76 2.62 -14.04 -8.18
N ALA A 77 1.68 -13.82 -9.07
CA ALA A 77 0.31 -14.26 -8.90
C ALA A 77 0.16 -15.69 -9.41
N GLY A 78 -0.88 -16.39 -8.97
CA GLY A 78 -0.99 -17.84 -9.15
C GLY A 78 -1.20 -18.38 -10.55
N ALA A 79 -1.23 -17.57 -11.63
CA ALA A 79 -1.51 -18.06 -12.98
C ALA A 79 -0.77 -17.24 -14.02
N ASP A 80 -0.30 -17.93 -15.07
CA ASP A 80 0.17 -17.35 -16.35
C ASP A 80 1.25 -16.27 -16.25
N ASN A 81 2.21 -16.43 -15.32
CA ASN A 81 3.28 -15.46 -15.11
C ASN A 81 2.77 -14.06 -14.71
N ALA A 82 1.54 -13.98 -14.22
CA ALA A 82 0.99 -12.74 -13.74
C ALA A 82 1.76 -12.26 -12.52
N THR A 83 1.85 -10.93 -12.36
CA THR A 83 2.49 -10.31 -11.21
C THR A 83 1.55 -9.27 -10.61
N VAL A 84 1.73 -9.01 -9.32
CA VAL A 84 1.04 -7.91 -8.64
C VAL A 84 2.04 -7.17 -7.77
N GLU A 85 2.04 -5.84 -7.91
CA GLU A 85 2.94 -4.98 -7.15
C GLU A 85 2.13 -4.03 -6.29
N PHE A 86 2.58 -3.88 -5.05
CA PHE A 86 2.02 -2.90 -4.11
C PHE A 86 3.07 -1.87 -3.77
N LEU A 87 2.69 -0.60 -3.77
CA LEU A 87 3.57 0.50 -3.39
C LEU A 87 2.84 1.38 -2.37
N VAL A 88 3.41 1.48 -1.17
CA VAL A 88 2.88 2.35 -0.12
C VAL A 88 3.62 3.68 -0.18
N PHE A 89 2.87 4.78 -0.27
CA PHE A 89 3.43 6.13 -0.37
C PHE A 89 3.25 6.90 0.93
N ALA A 90 4.28 7.66 1.28
CA ALA A 90 4.22 8.63 2.38
C ALA A 90 4.44 10.03 1.85
N ASN A 91 3.83 11.02 2.50
CA ASN A 91 4.06 12.43 2.19
C ASN A 91 5.35 12.93 2.88
N GLY A 92 5.69 14.19 2.66
CA GLY A 92 6.91 14.76 3.24
C GLY A 92 6.93 14.82 4.76
N ASN A 93 5.79 14.68 5.42
CA ASN A 93 5.69 14.59 6.88
C ASN A 93 5.79 13.17 7.40
N GLY A 94 5.88 12.18 6.51
CA GLY A 94 5.96 10.77 6.90
C GLY A 94 4.62 10.09 7.12
N ALA A 95 3.52 10.75 6.78
CA ALA A 95 2.17 10.20 6.90
C ALA A 95 1.75 9.47 5.62
N LEU A 96 0.80 8.54 5.75
CA LEU A 96 0.27 7.78 4.62
C LEU A 96 -0.32 8.73 3.56
N ALA A 97 0.16 8.61 2.33
CA ALA A 97 -0.33 9.40 1.20
C ALA A 97 -1.11 8.58 0.19
N GLY A 98 -0.89 7.27 0.14
CA GLY A 98 -1.63 6.44 -0.79
C GLY A 98 -1.05 5.04 -0.93
N LEU A 99 -1.73 4.26 -1.75
CA LEU A 99 -1.33 2.91 -2.11
C LEU A 99 -1.58 2.72 -3.60
N ASP A 100 -0.56 2.24 -4.31
CA ASP A 100 -0.72 1.79 -5.69
C ASP A 100 -0.72 0.28 -5.73
N VAL A 101 -1.61 -0.28 -6.53
CA VAL A 101 -1.70 -1.71 -6.80
C VAL A 101 -1.63 -1.89 -8.31
N HIS A 102 -0.61 -2.60 -8.78
CA HIS A 102 -0.39 -2.82 -10.22
C HIS A 102 -0.44 -4.31 -10.54
N TYR A 103 -1.47 -4.72 -11.29
CA TYR A 103 -1.57 -6.09 -11.76
C TYR A 103 -0.97 -6.18 -13.16
N CYS A 104 0.05 -7.02 -13.32
CA CYS A 104 0.79 -7.17 -14.59
C CYS A 104 1.23 -5.82 -15.18
N GLY A 105 1.75 -4.91 -14.34
CA GLY A 105 2.15 -3.57 -14.79
C GLY A 105 0.99 -2.75 -15.35
N ASN A 106 -0.23 -3.01 -14.87
CA ASN A 106 -1.48 -2.38 -15.35
C ASN A 106 -1.85 -2.77 -16.79
N ALA A 107 -1.28 -3.85 -17.31
CA ALA A 107 -1.62 -4.32 -18.66
C ALA A 107 -3.01 -4.97 -18.74
N TYR A 108 -3.50 -5.50 -17.62
CA TYR A 108 -4.77 -6.22 -17.54
C TYR A 108 -5.55 -5.78 -16.29
N PRO A 109 -6.91 -5.89 -16.32
CA PRO A 109 -7.70 -5.68 -15.13
C PRO A 109 -7.35 -6.70 -14.04
N MET A 110 -7.35 -6.28 -12.79
CA MET A 110 -7.06 -7.18 -11.69
C MET A 110 -8.23 -8.13 -11.44
N PRO A 111 -8.00 -9.47 -11.39
CA PRO A 111 -9.07 -10.42 -11.07
C PRO A 111 -9.59 -10.22 -9.65
N GLU A 112 -10.83 -10.67 -9.38
CA GLU A 112 -11.40 -10.59 -8.04
C GLU A 112 -10.65 -11.44 -7.02
N ALA A 113 -10.20 -12.62 -7.45
CA ALA A 113 -9.44 -13.51 -6.58
C ALA A 113 -8.01 -13.60 -7.10
N VAL A 114 -7.05 -13.15 -6.30
CA VAL A 114 -5.64 -13.21 -6.64
C VAL A 114 -4.92 -14.00 -5.57
N VAL A 115 -4.16 -15.01 -5.99
CA VAL A 115 -3.33 -15.81 -5.09
C VAL A 115 -1.91 -15.28 -5.19
N PHE A 116 -1.35 -14.87 -4.06
CA PHE A 116 0.03 -14.39 -4.00
C PHE A 116 0.95 -15.54 -3.65
N LEU A 117 1.97 -15.76 -4.47
CA LEU A 117 2.95 -16.83 -4.23
C LEU A 117 4.10 -16.28 -3.39
N GLU A 118 4.38 -16.95 -2.29
CA GLU A 118 5.51 -16.63 -1.40
C GLU A 118 6.74 -17.44 -1.78
N PRO A 119 7.95 -16.89 -1.61
CA PRO A 119 8.22 -15.51 -1.19
C PRO A 119 7.98 -14.52 -2.34
N PRO A 120 7.85 -13.22 -2.03
CA PRO A 120 7.72 -12.21 -3.10
C PRO A 120 8.98 -12.17 -3.97
N ILE A 121 8.80 -11.75 -5.23
CA ILE A 121 9.92 -11.61 -6.18
C ILE A 121 10.86 -10.50 -5.74
N HIS A 122 10.30 -9.41 -5.20
CA HIS A 122 11.03 -8.22 -4.84
C HIS A 122 10.37 -7.54 -3.64
N VAL A 123 11.20 -7.07 -2.71
CA VAL A 123 10.75 -6.28 -1.57
C VAL A 123 11.74 -5.13 -1.38
N ARG A 124 11.20 -3.93 -1.18
CA ARG A 124 11.99 -2.76 -0.84
C ARG A 124 11.32 -1.99 0.29
N THR A 125 12.05 -1.80 1.39
CA THR A 125 11.63 -0.94 2.49
C THR A 125 12.57 0.25 2.55
N SER A 126 12.03 1.45 2.49
CA SER A 126 12.84 2.66 2.54
C SER A 126 13.55 2.78 3.89
N PRO A 127 14.81 3.26 3.93
CA PRO A 127 15.49 3.54 5.20
C PRO A 127 14.77 4.58 6.06
N SER A 128 13.88 5.38 5.47
CA SER A 128 13.12 6.40 6.22
C SER A 128 11.98 5.81 7.05
N VAL A 129 11.60 4.55 6.81
CA VAL A 129 10.49 3.91 7.53
C VAL A 129 10.85 3.80 9.01
N VAL A 130 9.91 4.20 9.87
CA VAL A 130 10.08 4.07 11.32
C VAL A 130 9.79 2.64 11.76
N ALA A 131 10.57 2.15 12.69
CA ALA A 131 10.38 0.80 13.21
C ALA A 131 9.39 0.79 14.37
#